data_3caafcdddf720207f3b3e94189a40c6c
#
_entry.id   3caafcdddf720207f3b3e94189a40c6c
#
_cell.length_a   1.000
_cell.length_b   1.000
_cell.length_c   1.000
_cell.angle_alpha   90.00
_cell.angle_beta   90.00
_cell.angle_gamma   90.00
#
_symmetry.space_group_name_H-M   'P 1'
#
loop_
_entity.id
_entity.type
_entity.pdbx_description
1 polymer ?
#
loop_
_entity_poly.entity_id
_entity_poly.type
_entity_poly.pdbx_seq_one_letter_code
_entity_poly.pdbx_strand_id
1 'polypeptide(L)'
;MNVTFSVYRYNPDVDNVPHMKEYRLDIPEGSDMMVLDALIQLKELDPTLSFRRSCREGVCGSDGLNMNGKNGLACITPLSDLLKKGNKVVIRPLPGLPVIRDLVIDMTQFYTQWEKVKPFLINDEKLPPVREHLQSPEERAKLDGLYECILCACCSTSCPSFWWNPDKFIGPAGLLAAYRWLADSRDTAATERLGNLDDAFSVFRCHGIMN
;
A
#
# COMPACT_ATOMS: atom_id res chain seq x y z
N MET A 1 27.48 4.68 -13.31
CA MET A 1 27.66 4.62 -11.83
C MET A 1 27.33 3.21 -11.36
N ASN A 2 28.22 2.55 -10.61
CA ASN A 2 27.95 1.21 -10.07
C ASN A 2 27.11 1.32 -8.80
N VAL A 3 25.92 0.72 -8.81
CA VAL A 3 24.94 0.75 -7.70
C VAL A 3 24.79 -0.65 -7.14
N THR A 4 24.87 -0.74 -5.80
CA THR A 4 24.64 -2.00 -5.07
C THR A 4 23.22 -2.05 -4.54
N PHE A 5 22.47 -3.07 -4.94
CA PHE A 5 21.13 -3.37 -4.43
C PHE A 5 21.20 -4.49 -3.41
N SER A 6 20.82 -4.21 -2.18
CA SER A 6 20.66 -5.19 -1.12
C SER A 6 19.19 -5.57 -1.04
N VAL A 7 18.82 -6.72 -1.58
CA VAL A 7 17.44 -7.15 -1.76
C VAL A 7 17.11 -8.29 -0.79
N TYR A 8 15.99 -8.18 -0.10
CA TYR A 8 15.47 -9.24 0.74
C TYR A 8 15.07 -10.46 -0.11
N ARG A 9 15.55 -11.63 0.30
CA ARG A 9 15.30 -12.90 -0.35
C ARG A 9 14.76 -13.90 0.65
N TYR A 10 13.73 -14.61 0.24
CA TYR A 10 13.14 -15.73 0.96
C TYR A 10 12.34 -16.62 0.02
N ASN A 11 12.72 -17.88 -0.07
CA ASN A 11 11.95 -18.89 -0.74
C ASN A 11 11.57 -19.99 0.28
N PRO A 12 10.28 -20.12 0.64
CA PRO A 12 9.84 -21.08 1.66
C PRO A 12 10.14 -22.54 1.33
N ASP A 13 10.39 -22.85 0.05
CA ASP A 13 10.68 -24.23 -0.40
C ASP A 13 12.14 -24.66 -0.11
N VAL A 14 13.05 -23.68 0.08
CA VAL A 14 14.50 -23.96 0.18
C VAL A 14 15.19 -23.19 1.31
N ASP A 15 14.66 -22.05 1.75
CA ASP A 15 15.29 -21.19 2.76
C ASP A 15 14.70 -21.45 4.15
N ASN A 16 15.54 -21.77 5.11
CA ASN A 16 15.12 -21.87 6.52
C ASN A 16 14.85 -20.49 7.15
N VAL A 17 15.58 -19.47 6.71
CA VAL A 17 15.46 -18.08 7.18
C VAL A 17 15.65 -17.09 6.04
N PRO A 18 14.99 -15.91 6.11
CA PRO A 18 15.21 -14.85 5.13
C PRO A 18 16.65 -14.31 5.21
N HIS A 19 17.15 -13.83 4.08
CA HIS A 19 18.47 -13.21 3.99
C HIS A 19 18.48 -12.02 3.04
N MET A 20 19.55 -11.21 3.09
CA MET A 20 19.77 -10.13 2.13
C MET A 20 20.78 -10.58 1.08
N LYS A 21 20.44 -10.45 -0.20
CA LYS A 21 21.35 -10.72 -1.32
C LYS A 21 21.77 -9.42 -2.00
N GLU A 22 23.05 -9.28 -2.26
CA GLU A 22 23.58 -8.11 -2.95
C GLU A 22 23.67 -8.36 -4.46
N TYR A 23 23.21 -7.39 -5.23
CA TYR A 23 23.31 -7.32 -6.67
C TYR A 23 23.99 -6.01 -7.07
N ARG A 24 24.65 -6.00 -8.23
CA ARG A 24 25.29 -4.80 -8.77
C ARG A 24 24.75 -4.52 -10.16
N LEU A 25 24.38 -3.26 -10.38
CA LEU A 25 24.00 -2.76 -11.70
C LEU A 25 24.83 -1.53 -12.04
N ASP A 26 25.23 -1.44 -13.32
CA ASP A 26 25.81 -0.20 -13.84
C ASP A 26 24.68 0.68 -14.39
N ILE A 27 24.39 1.75 -13.65
CA ILE A 27 23.34 2.71 -14.01
C ILE A 27 23.99 3.89 -14.73
N PRO A 28 23.50 4.28 -15.92
CA PRO A 28 23.98 5.50 -16.61
C PRO A 28 23.86 6.72 -15.73
N GLU A 29 24.84 7.60 -15.79
CA GLU A 29 24.80 8.85 -15.04
C GLU A 29 23.68 9.76 -15.59
N GLY A 30 22.91 10.38 -14.68
CA GLY A 30 21.75 11.19 -15.07
C GLY A 30 20.53 10.37 -15.53
N SER A 31 20.52 9.06 -15.30
CA SER A 31 19.36 8.22 -15.60
C SER A 31 18.14 8.61 -14.75
N ASP A 32 16.97 8.68 -15.39
CA ASP A 32 15.64 8.86 -14.80
C ASP A 32 14.96 7.53 -14.40
N MET A 33 15.75 6.46 -14.27
CA MET A 33 15.31 5.11 -13.95
C MET A 33 14.52 5.08 -12.63
N MET A 34 13.38 4.38 -12.62
CA MET A 34 12.62 4.07 -11.43
C MET A 34 13.15 2.80 -10.73
N VAL A 35 12.84 2.64 -9.45
CA VAL A 35 13.25 1.43 -8.69
C VAL A 35 12.70 0.16 -9.34
N LEU A 36 11.49 0.19 -9.90
CA LEU A 36 10.92 -0.97 -10.60
C LEU A 36 11.73 -1.37 -11.83
N ASP A 37 12.28 -0.42 -12.58
CA ASP A 37 13.11 -0.73 -13.75
C ASP A 37 14.41 -1.44 -13.34
N ALA A 38 15.02 -1.00 -12.23
CA ALA A 38 16.16 -1.69 -11.65
C ALA A 38 15.78 -3.12 -11.20
N LEU A 39 14.64 -3.32 -10.53
CA LEU A 39 14.16 -4.65 -10.13
C LEU A 39 13.93 -5.57 -11.33
N ILE A 40 13.46 -5.05 -12.46
CA ILE A 40 13.30 -5.82 -13.71
C ILE A 40 14.67 -6.29 -14.21
N GLN A 41 15.67 -5.40 -14.25
CA GLN A 41 17.03 -5.77 -14.64
C GLN A 41 17.65 -6.79 -13.66
N LEU A 42 17.42 -6.63 -12.34
CA LEU A 42 17.87 -7.62 -11.36
C LEU A 42 17.23 -9.00 -11.59
N LYS A 43 15.96 -9.02 -12.00
CA LYS A 43 15.27 -10.28 -12.33
C LYS A 43 15.80 -10.94 -13.62
N GLU A 44 16.32 -10.17 -14.55
CA GLU A 44 17.03 -10.72 -15.73
C GLU A 44 18.34 -11.40 -15.31
N LEU A 45 19.05 -10.85 -14.33
CA LEU A 45 20.26 -11.45 -13.75
C LEU A 45 19.95 -12.65 -12.84
N ASP A 46 18.83 -12.60 -12.13
CA ASP A 46 18.37 -13.65 -11.21
C ASP A 46 16.88 -13.92 -11.39
N PRO A 47 16.50 -14.83 -12.30
CA PRO A 47 15.11 -15.16 -12.61
C PRO A 47 14.28 -15.64 -11.40
N THR A 48 14.94 -16.07 -10.33
CA THR A 48 14.29 -16.54 -9.10
C THR A 48 13.72 -15.41 -8.25
N LEU A 49 14.15 -14.14 -8.45
CA LEU A 49 13.66 -12.99 -7.71
C LEU A 49 12.17 -12.77 -7.96
N SER A 50 11.38 -12.71 -6.88
CA SER A 50 9.92 -12.57 -6.95
C SER A 50 9.47 -11.20 -6.42
N PHE A 51 8.68 -10.48 -7.22
CA PHE A 51 7.99 -9.24 -6.86
C PHE A 51 6.74 -9.06 -7.72
N ARG A 52 5.81 -8.21 -7.24
CA ARG A 52 4.60 -7.87 -7.98
C ARG A 52 4.81 -6.61 -8.81
N ARG A 53 4.22 -6.56 -9.99
CA ARG A 53 4.13 -5.37 -10.84
C ARG A 53 2.94 -5.47 -11.79
N SER A 54 2.42 -4.34 -12.24
CA SER A 54 1.37 -4.29 -13.26
C SER A 54 1.44 -2.99 -14.06
N CYS A 55 0.75 -1.92 -13.64
CA CYS A 55 0.52 -0.70 -14.41
C CYS A 55 1.79 0.11 -14.73
N ARG A 56 2.78 0.14 -13.84
CA ARG A 56 4.03 0.92 -13.93
C ARG A 56 3.87 2.45 -13.86
N GLU A 57 2.70 2.93 -13.44
CA GLU A 57 2.31 4.35 -13.41
C GLU A 57 1.65 4.78 -12.08
N GLY A 58 1.85 4.00 -11.01
CA GLY A 58 1.37 4.35 -9.67
C GLY A 58 -0.12 4.16 -9.43
N VAL A 59 -0.85 3.40 -10.26
CA VAL A 59 -2.32 3.24 -10.16
C VAL A 59 -2.74 1.91 -9.57
N CYS A 60 -2.00 0.81 -9.82
CA CYS A 60 -2.42 -0.52 -9.37
C CYS A 60 -2.00 -0.87 -7.94
N GLY A 61 -1.04 -0.18 -7.36
CA GLY A 61 -0.54 -0.42 -6.00
C GLY A 61 0.22 -1.75 -5.79
N SER A 62 0.43 -2.56 -6.83
CA SER A 62 0.95 -3.93 -6.68
C SER A 62 2.45 -3.98 -6.32
N ASP A 63 3.20 -2.96 -6.63
CA ASP A 63 4.66 -2.83 -6.44
C ASP A 63 5.03 -2.01 -5.19
N GLY A 64 4.15 -2.02 -4.18
CA GLY A 64 4.44 -1.45 -2.87
C GLY A 64 5.58 -2.18 -2.18
N LEU A 65 6.64 -1.45 -1.82
CA LEU A 65 7.87 -2.00 -1.21
C LEU A 65 8.41 -1.06 -0.15
N ASN A 66 9.28 -1.59 0.71
CA ASN A 66 10.11 -0.77 1.60
C ASN A 66 11.48 -0.52 0.92
N MET A 67 11.76 0.74 0.64
CA MET A 67 12.97 1.18 -0.07
C MET A 67 13.77 2.13 0.85
N ASN A 68 14.96 1.74 1.23
CA ASN A 68 15.81 2.47 2.20
C ASN A 68 15.06 2.87 3.49
N GLY A 69 14.14 2.00 3.97
CA GLY A 69 13.36 2.23 5.20
C GLY A 69 12.05 2.98 5.01
N LYS A 70 11.72 3.46 3.79
CA LYS A 70 10.44 4.10 3.48
C LYS A 70 9.58 3.21 2.60
N ASN A 71 8.28 3.14 2.91
CA ASN A 71 7.32 2.45 2.06
C ASN A 71 6.90 3.34 0.90
N GLY A 72 6.76 2.75 -0.29
CA GLY A 72 6.37 3.47 -1.51
C GLY A 72 6.18 2.52 -2.67
N LEU A 73 5.77 3.07 -3.81
CA LEU A 73 5.60 2.32 -5.06
C LEU A 73 6.91 2.36 -5.86
N ALA A 74 7.41 1.19 -6.23
CA ALA A 74 8.68 1.08 -6.95
C ALA A 74 8.62 1.70 -8.36
N CYS A 75 7.44 1.71 -9.01
CA CYS A 75 7.26 2.22 -10.36
C CYS A 75 7.30 3.75 -10.48
N ILE A 76 7.07 4.48 -9.38
CA ILE A 76 7.08 5.96 -9.36
C ILE A 76 8.12 6.53 -8.39
N THR A 77 8.97 5.68 -7.82
CA THR A 77 10.08 6.14 -6.97
C THR A 77 11.34 6.25 -7.82
N PRO A 78 11.86 7.47 -8.07
CA PRO A 78 13.11 7.65 -8.82
C PRO A 78 14.28 7.02 -8.06
N LEU A 79 15.11 6.26 -8.76
CA LEU A 79 16.30 5.64 -8.17
C LEU A 79 17.28 6.72 -7.65
N SER A 80 17.37 7.84 -8.33
CA SER A 80 18.18 8.99 -7.92
C SER A 80 17.85 9.51 -6.52
N ASP A 81 16.57 9.43 -6.09
CA ASP A 81 16.17 9.87 -4.75
C ASP A 81 16.76 8.97 -3.64
N LEU A 82 16.86 7.68 -3.91
CA LEU A 82 17.43 6.70 -2.98
C LEU A 82 18.96 6.77 -2.93
N LEU A 83 19.59 7.26 -3.98
CA LEU A 83 21.05 7.36 -4.13
C LEU A 83 21.64 8.68 -3.57
N LYS A 84 20.82 9.62 -3.11
CA LYS A 84 21.28 10.89 -2.50
C LYS A 84 22.24 10.70 -1.32
N LYS A 85 22.21 9.55 -0.65
CA LYS A 85 23.03 9.22 0.52
C LYS A 85 24.12 8.18 0.25
N GLY A 86 24.36 7.83 -1.00
CA GLY A 86 25.37 6.85 -1.40
C GLY A 86 24.92 5.95 -2.56
N ASN A 87 25.71 4.95 -2.90
CA ASN A 87 25.48 4.06 -4.02
C ASN A 87 24.86 2.69 -3.64
N LYS A 88 24.24 2.61 -2.44
CA LYS A 88 23.57 1.38 -1.97
C LYS A 88 22.09 1.63 -1.77
N VAL A 89 21.26 0.74 -2.33
CA VAL A 89 19.80 0.73 -2.18
C VAL A 89 19.39 -0.55 -1.47
N VAL A 90 18.60 -0.43 -0.40
CA VAL A 90 18.07 -1.56 0.35
C VAL A 90 16.60 -1.71 0.00
N ILE A 91 16.21 -2.90 -0.49
CA ILE A 91 14.84 -3.21 -0.88
C ILE A 91 14.33 -4.39 -0.06
N ARG A 92 13.17 -4.18 0.58
CA ARG A 92 12.49 -5.17 1.41
C ARG A 92 11.00 -5.23 1.08
N PRO A 93 10.29 -6.32 1.43
CA PRO A 93 8.83 -6.33 1.38
C PRO A 93 8.27 -5.29 2.35
N LEU A 94 7.00 -4.90 2.16
CA LEU A 94 6.30 -4.05 3.12
C LEU A 94 6.28 -4.72 4.50
N PRO A 95 6.58 -4.00 5.59
CA PRO A 95 6.65 -4.57 6.93
C PRO A 95 5.25 -4.87 7.51
N GLY A 96 5.20 -5.75 8.52
CA GLY A 96 3.98 -6.03 9.28
C GLY A 96 2.97 -6.96 8.61
N LEU A 97 3.29 -7.50 7.44
CA LEU A 97 2.51 -8.53 6.76
C LEU A 97 3.39 -9.76 6.47
N PRO A 98 2.83 -10.98 6.47
CA PRO A 98 3.59 -12.20 6.19
C PRO A 98 4.21 -12.17 4.78
N VAL A 99 5.44 -12.66 4.66
CA VAL A 99 6.12 -12.79 3.37
C VAL A 99 5.80 -14.17 2.76
N ILE A 100 5.29 -14.16 1.53
CA ILE A 100 5.07 -15.38 0.75
C ILE A 100 6.39 -15.85 0.12
N ARG A 101 7.06 -14.93 -0.60
CA ARG A 101 8.35 -15.17 -1.25
C ARG A 101 9.02 -13.84 -1.59
N ASP A 102 10.28 -13.66 -1.25
CA ASP A 102 11.10 -12.48 -1.53
C ASP A 102 10.38 -11.16 -1.16
N LEU A 103 9.98 -10.38 -2.16
CA LEU A 103 9.30 -9.09 -2.00
C LEU A 103 7.76 -9.20 -2.04
N VAL A 104 7.24 -10.44 -2.15
CA VAL A 104 5.79 -10.71 -2.23
C VAL A 104 5.23 -10.99 -0.85
N ILE A 105 4.28 -10.18 -0.41
CA ILE A 105 3.59 -10.30 0.88
C ILE A 105 2.18 -10.88 0.71
N ASP A 106 1.65 -11.48 1.79
CA ASP A 106 0.26 -11.88 1.90
C ASP A 106 -0.59 -10.67 2.32
N MET A 107 -1.53 -10.28 1.46
CA MET A 107 -2.42 -9.13 1.66
C MET A 107 -3.74 -9.51 2.32
N THR A 108 -3.96 -10.79 2.66
CA THR A 108 -5.24 -11.28 3.20
C THR A 108 -5.67 -10.49 4.43
N GLN A 109 -4.76 -10.31 5.40
CA GLN A 109 -5.04 -9.56 6.62
C GLN A 109 -5.42 -8.10 6.34
N PHE A 110 -4.72 -7.45 5.41
CA PHE A 110 -5.01 -6.08 5.00
C PHE A 110 -6.41 -5.94 4.42
N TYR A 111 -6.80 -6.83 3.51
CA TYR A 111 -8.15 -6.81 2.91
C TYR A 111 -9.23 -7.17 3.91
N THR A 112 -9.00 -8.13 4.81
CA THR A 112 -9.94 -8.48 5.89
C THR A 112 -10.25 -7.25 6.77
N GLN A 113 -9.25 -6.45 7.11
CA GLN A 113 -9.46 -5.22 7.88
C GLN A 113 -10.19 -4.15 7.06
N TRP A 114 -9.88 -4.02 5.78
CA TRP A 114 -10.53 -3.05 4.90
C TRP A 114 -12.00 -3.41 4.65
N GLU A 115 -12.35 -4.68 4.51
CA GLU A 115 -13.73 -5.15 4.30
C GLU A 115 -14.63 -4.89 5.51
N LYS A 116 -14.10 -4.85 6.72
CA LYS A 116 -14.88 -4.55 7.95
C LYS A 116 -15.61 -3.22 7.89
N VAL A 117 -15.09 -2.24 7.17
CA VAL A 117 -15.72 -0.91 7.03
C VAL A 117 -16.77 -0.85 5.92
N LYS A 118 -17.10 -1.98 5.28
CA LYS A 118 -18.05 -2.06 4.17
C LYS A 118 -17.75 -1.00 3.09
N PRO A 119 -16.63 -1.13 2.36
CA PRO A 119 -16.12 -0.08 1.48
C PRO A 119 -16.87 0.00 0.14
N PHE A 120 -18.19 0.13 0.21
CA PHE A 120 -19.11 0.28 -0.91
C PHE A 120 -20.31 1.14 -0.51
N LEU A 121 -20.98 1.76 -1.49
CA LEU A 121 -22.16 2.59 -1.26
C LEU A 121 -23.29 1.75 -0.68
N ILE A 122 -23.88 2.20 0.43
CA ILE A 122 -25.09 1.66 1.02
C ILE A 122 -26.16 2.74 0.91
N ASN A 123 -27.21 2.47 0.12
CA ASN A 123 -28.36 3.34 -0.03
C ASN A 123 -29.61 2.51 -0.25
N ASP A 124 -30.51 2.52 0.73
CA ASP A 124 -31.76 1.78 0.72
C ASP A 124 -32.95 2.61 0.18
N GLU A 125 -32.71 3.86 -0.20
CA GLU A 125 -33.71 4.72 -0.78
C GLU A 125 -34.07 4.28 -2.21
N LYS A 126 -35.35 4.46 -2.56
CA LYS A 126 -35.77 4.21 -3.95
C LYS A 126 -35.05 5.18 -4.89
N LEU A 127 -34.59 4.64 -6.01
CA LEU A 127 -34.01 5.47 -7.06
C LEU A 127 -34.99 6.59 -7.47
N PRO A 128 -34.51 7.84 -7.57
CA PRO A 128 -35.31 8.94 -8.06
C PRO A 128 -35.76 8.72 -9.52
N PRO A 129 -36.71 9.50 -10.06
CA PRO A 129 -37.19 9.36 -11.44
C PRO A 129 -36.11 9.40 -12.50
N VAL A 130 -35.00 10.12 -12.22
CA VAL A 130 -33.80 10.19 -13.08
C VAL A 130 -32.90 8.95 -13.00
N ARG A 131 -33.25 7.96 -12.18
CA ARG A 131 -32.53 6.69 -11.98
C ARG A 131 -31.09 6.82 -11.46
N GLU A 132 -30.73 7.95 -10.85
CA GLU A 132 -29.42 8.16 -10.21
C GLU A 132 -29.58 9.06 -8.98
N HIS A 133 -28.71 8.84 -7.99
CA HIS A 133 -28.60 9.70 -6.81
C HIS A 133 -27.62 10.82 -7.15
N LEU A 134 -28.15 12.04 -7.35
CA LEU A 134 -27.36 13.21 -7.70
C LEU A 134 -26.51 13.67 -6.51
N GLN A 135 -25.38 14.27 -6.83
CA GLN A 135 -24.46 14.85 -5.87
C GLN A 135 -24.04 16.23 -6.36
N SER A 136 -24.03 17.24 -5.49
CA SER A 136 -23.56 18.57 -5.86
C SER A 136 -22.02 18.61 -6.04
N PRO A 137 -21.47 19.59 -6.77
CA PRO A 137 -20.02 19.76 -6.88
C PRO A 137 -19.35 19.92 -5.50
N GLU A 138 -19.99 20.61 -4.56
CA GLU A 138 -19.50 20.84 -3.21
C GLU A 138 -19.49 19.56 -2.38
N GLU A 139 -20.49 18.70 -2.52
CA GLU A 139 -20.53 17.39 -1.87
C GLU A 139 -19.48 16.46 -2.48
N ARG A 140 -19.34 16.49 -3.81
CA ARG A 140 -18.31 15.70 -4.52
C ARG A 140 -16.90 16.10 -4.09
N ALA A 141 -16.64 17.40 -3.90
CA ALA A 141 -15.34 17.90 -3.47
C ALA A 141 -14.91 17.39 -2.08
N LYS A 142 -15.86 17.00 -1.20
CA LYS A 142 -15.53 16.36 0.09
C LYS A 142 -14.87 14.98 -0.06
N LEU A 143 -15.00 14.36 -1.21
CA LEU A 143 -14.43 13.03 -1.49
C LEU A 143 -13.04 13.09 -2.13
N ASP A 144 -12.55 14.28 -2.49
CA ASP A 144 -11.22 14.45 -3.08
C ASP A 144 -10.15 14.04 -2.05
N GLY A 145 -9.16 13.26 -2.49
CA GLY A 145 -8.16 12.63 -1.64
C GLY A 145 -8.61 11.33 -0.97
N LEU A 146 -9.89 10.97 -1.02
CA LEU A 146 -10.44 9.79 -0.36
C LEU A 146 -10.64 8.61 -1.31
N TYR A 147 -11.16 8.88 -2.52
CA TYR A 147 -11.47 7.83 -3.50
C TYR A 147 -10.26 7.39 -4.32
N GLU A 148 -9.18 8.15 -4.33
CA GLU A 148 -7.95 7.87 -5.07
C GLU A 148 -7.11 6.76 -4.43
N CYS A 149 -7.53 6.23 -3.27
CA CYS A 149 -6.81 5.13 -2.61
C CYS A 149 -6.75 3.89 -3.50
N ILE A 150 -5.53 3.46 -3.81
CA ILE A 150 -5.23 2.30 -4.68
C ILE A 150 -4.95 1.00 -3.91
N LEU A 151 -5.20 0.98 -2.61
CA LEU A 151 -5.01 -0.18 -1.73
C LEU A 151 -3.59 -0.79 -1.78
N CYS A 152 -2.56 0.02 -1.94
CA CYS A 152 -1.17 -0.43 -1.99
C CYS A 152 -0.61 -0.88 -0.63
N ALA A 153 -1.32 -0.67 0.46
CA ALA A 153 -0.95 -0.95 1.84
C ALA A 153 0.27 -0.18 2.40
N CYS A 154 0.91 0.71 1.66
CA CYS A 154 2.09 1.44 2.13
C CYS A 154 1.83 2.22 3.43
N CYS A 155 0.68 2.89 3.56
CA CYS A 155 0.30 3.63 4.78
C CYS A 155 0.03 2.70 5.98
N SER A 156 -0.73 1.62 5.78
CA SER A 156 -1.04 0.66 6.86
C SER A 156 0.22 -0.04 7.36
N THR A 157 1.08 -0.46 6.46
CA THR A 157 2.34 -1.12 6.80
C THR A 157 3.42 -0.17 7.32
N SER A 158 3.22 1.15 7.25
CA SER A 158 4.06 2.16 7.92
C SER A 158 3.55 2.52 9.32
N CYS A 159 2.35 2.09 9.69
CA CYS A 159 1.71 2.50 10.94
C CYS A 159 2.10 1.59 12.11
N PRO A 160 2.74 2.11 13.19
CA PRO A 160 3.08 1.32 14.36
C PRO A 160 1.86 0.66 15.02
N SER A 161 0.71 1.32 15.07
CA SER A 161 -0.52 0.74 15.62
C SER A 161 -0.97 -0.51 14.83
N PHE A 162 -0.75 -0.52 13.52
CA PHE A 162 -1.00 -1.69 12.68
C PHE A 162 0.01 -2.82 12.98
N TRP A 163 1.28 -2.52 13.21
CA TRP A 163 2.27 -3.53 13.60
C TRP A 163 1.96 -4.20 14.93
N TRP A 164 1.43 -3.42 15.91
CA TRP A 164 1.11 -3.93 17.24
C TRP A 164 -0.15 -4.81 17.27
N ASN A 165 -1.12 -4.53 16.40
CA ASN A 165 -2.38 -5.25 16.34
C ASN A 165 -2.85 -5.47 14.88
N PRO A 166 -2.10 -6.20 14.06
CA PRO A 166 -2.40 -6.35 12.63
C PRO A 166 -3.70 -7.13 12.37
N ASP A 167 -4.12 -7.94 13.34
CA ASP A 167 -5.34 -8.76 13.31
C ASP A 167 -6.61 -8.01 13.70
N LYS A 168 -6.49 -6.84 14.34
CA LYS A 168 -7.63 -6.12 14.93
C LYS A 168 -7.75 -4.68 14.46
N PHE A 169 -6.65 -3.95 14.36
CA PHE A 169 -6.67 -2.55 13.95
C PHE A 169 -6.92 -2.43 12.45
N ILE A 170 -7.96 -1.67 12.07
CA ILE A 170 -8.34 -1.53 10.65
C ILE A 170 -7.29 -0.79 9.81
N GLY A 171 -6.37 -0.08 10.44
CA GLY A 171 -5.28 0.63 9.78
C GLY A 171 -5.70 1.91 9.05
N PRO A 172 -4.71 2.70 8.61
CA PRO A 172 -4.96 3.96 7.89
C PRO A 172 -5.81 3.80 6.64
N ALA A 173 -5.61 2.74 5.84
CA ALA A 173 -6.42 2.51 4.63
C ALA A 173 -7.89 2.20 4.97
N GLY A 174 -8.14 1.43 6.04
CA GLY A 174 -9.50 1.15 6.51
C GLY A 174 -10.18 2.41 7.06
N LEU A 175 -9.45 3.24 7.82
CA LEU A 175 -9.98 4.53 8.32
C LEU A 175 -10.30 5.50 7.17
N LEU A 176 -9.42 5.58 6.16
CA LEU A 176 -9.68 6.37 4.96
C LEU A 176 -10.94 5.91 4.23
N ALA A 177 -11.08 4.60 4.01
CA ALA A 177 -12.25 4.01 3.36
C ALA A 177 -13.52 4.24 4.16
N ALA A 178 -13.48 4.14 5.51
CA ALA A 178 -14.61 4.44 6.37
C ALA A 178 -15.06 5.89 6.22
N TYR A 179 -14.12 6.84 6.30
CA TYR A 179 -14.43 8.26 6.16
C TYR A 179 -14.96 8.62 4.77
N ARG A 180 -14.41 8.01 3.71
CA ARG A 180 -14.91 8.20 2.34
C ARG A 180 -16.42 7.94 2.25
N TRP A 181 -16.92 6.88 2.86
CA TRP A 181 -18.34 6.53 2.82
C TRP A 181 -19.20 7.34 3.81
N LEU A 182 -18.62 7.76 4.93
CA LEU A 182 -19.28 8.69 5.86
C LEU A 182 -19.42 10.10 5.26
N ALA A 183 -18.51 10.50 4.37
CA ALA A 183 -18.54 11.81 3.71
C ALA A 183 -19.38 11.82 2.43
N ASP A 184 -19.75 10.64 1.89
CA ASP A 184 -20.54 10.54 0.66
C ASP A 184 -22.03 10.85 0.97
N SER A 185 -22.54 11.96 0.43
CA SER A 185 -23.93 12.41 0.65
C SER A 185 -25.01 11.43 0.14
N ARG A 186 -24.60 10.46 -0.68
CA ARG A 186 -25.48 9.43 -1.22
C ARG A 186 -25.58 8.19 -0.32
N ASP A 187 -24.68 8.07 0.68
CA ASP A 187 -24.68 6.93 1.62
C ASP A 187 -25.64 7.19 2.79
N THR A 188 -26.53 6.24 3.06
CA THR A 188 -27.55 6.36 4.12
C THR A 188 -27.22 5.58 5.38
N ALA A 189 -26.08 4.84 5.40
CA ALA A 189 -25.70 3.93 6.49
C ALA A 189 -24.76 4.54 7.54
N ALA A 190 -24.73 5.86 7.72
CA ALA A 190 -23.77 6.55 8.60
C ALA A 190 -23.76 5.99 10.03
N THR A 191 -24.95 5.75 10.63
CA THR A 191 -25.08 5.21 11.99
C THR A 191 -24.49 3.80 12.11
N GLU A 192 -24.75 2.94 11.13
CA GLU A 192 -24.20 1.59 11.09
C GLU A 192 -22.67 1.63 10.93
N ARG A 193 -22.16 2.49 10.04
CA ARG A 193 -20.72 2.64 9.81
C ARG A 193 -19.99 3.12 11.06
N LEU A 194 -20.55 4.10 11.77
CA LEU A 194 -19.99 4.59 13.03
C LEU A 194 -20.01 3.50 14.11
N GLY A 195 -21.12 2.73 14.22
CA GLY A 195 -21.22 1.60 15.14
C GLY A 195 -20.14 0.52 14.87
N ASN A 196 -19.82 0.25 13.60
CA ASN A 196 -18.76 -0.69 13.23
C ASN A 196 -17.33 -0.21 13.56
N LEU A 197 -17.16 1.08 13.85
CA LEU A 197 -15.88 1.68 14.23
C LEU A 197 -15.75 1.91 15.74
N ASP A 198 -16.86 1.83 16.48
CA ASP A 198 -16.92 2.15 17.91
C ASP A 198 -16.46 0.96 18.76
N ASP A 199 -15.18 0.64 18.64
CA ASP A 199 -14.52 -0.38 19.46
C ASP A 199 -13.05 0.01 19.73
N ALA A 200 -12.46 -0.64 20.75
CA ALA A 200 -11.11 -0.33 21.23
C ALA A 200 -9.99 -0.56 20.21
N PHE A 201 -10.23 -1.32 19.16
CA PHE A 201 -9.23 -1.73 18.16
C PHE A 201 -9.47 -1.15 16.76
N SER A 202 -10.64 -0.57 16.50
CA SER A 202 -10.93 0.12 15.24
C SER A 202 -10.44 1.57 15.33
N VAL A 203 -11.32 2.56 15.54
CA VAL A 203 -10.91 3.97 15.53
C VAL A 203 -10.05 4.34 16.74
N PHE A 204 -10.35 3.82 17.93
CA PHE A 204 -9.65 4.19 19.18
C PHE A 204 -8.23 3.61 19.30
N ARG A 205 -7.81 2.75 18.41
CA ARG A 205 -6.42 2.29 18.33
C ARG A 205 -5.52 3.24 17.52
N CYS A 206 -6.10 4.22 16.87
CA CYS A 206 -5.33 5.26 16.17
C CYS A 206 -4.69 6.21 17.18
N HIS A 207 -3.37 6.35 17.12
CA HIS A 207 -2.59 7.27 17.96
C HIS A 207 -2.25 8.59 17.25
N GLY A 208 -2.84 8.87 16.09
CA GLY A 208 -2.56 10.08 15.31
C GLY A 208 -1.11 10.15 14.80
N ILE A 209 -0.46 9.00 14.59
CA ILE A 209 0.90 8.93 14.04
C ILE A 209 0.80 9.28 12.56
N MET A 210 1.37 10.41 12.17
CA MET A 210 1.46 10.89 10.79
C MET A 210 2.86 10.62 10.25
N ASN A 211 3.01 9.54 9.47
CA ASN A 211 4.26 9.12 8.82
C ASN A 211 4.25 9.50 7.34
#